data_8d978664020043b11268d5d88e5b9dda
#
_entry.id   8d978664020043b11268d5d88e5b9dda
#
_cell.length_a   1.000
_cell.length_b   1.000
_cell.length_c   1.000
_cell.angle_alpha   90.00
_cell.angle_beta   90.00
_cell.angle_gamma   90.00
#
_symmetry.space_group_name_H-M   'P 1'
#
loop_
_entity.id
_entity.type
_entity.pdbx_description
1 polymer ?
#
loop_
_entity_poly.entity_id
_entity_poly.type
_entity_poly.pdbx_seq_one_letter_code
_entity_poly.pdbx_strand_id
1 'polypeptide(L)'
;MADDPRIAQLAAMPESVRAPLAAFAGAKPPAPTWFDAALADRPERRMILVEGANIELLTWGEIGKPGLLLLHGNGAHADWWSFIAPMLAKDYRVAAMSWSGMGGSDWRQTYTGAMFAQEIFAAMAAAELEADGQKPIVIGHSFGGFPLMYCAARHPERLRAAILLDSSVQPPDKRWKGPPPRGPANRVYASLEEALGRFRLAPPQGCENLYIADYIARTSLKPAPLEDGSGQGWTWKFDPQMWGKFAMEDLGGLLKDMTCPVALMWGERSGLMGEETLAYMLSQVPPATRLVAIPDADHHVMIDQPLAFIGAVRGLLAAWEI
;
A
#
# COMPACT_ATOMS: atom_id res chain seq x y z
N MET A 1 -13.14 19.95 13.60
CA MET A 1 -13.21 18.91 12.56
C MET A 1 -14.26 19.21 11.46
N ALA A 2 -15.35 19.92 11.76
CA ALA A 2 -16.39 20.23 10.74
C ALA A 2 -15.95 21.22 9.65
N ASP A 3 -14.92 22.02 9.88
CA ASP A 3 -14.49 23.11 9.00
C ASP A 3 -13.33 22.73 8.03
N ASP A 4 -12.94 21.45 7.94
CA ASP A 4 -11.91 21.04 6.98
C ASP A 4 -12.54 20.98 5.57
N PRO A 5 -12.09 21.81 4.60
CA PRO A 5 -12.67 21.87 3.26
C PRO A 5 -12.63 20.53 2.51
N ARG A 6 -11.70 19.62 2.89
CA ARG A 6 -11.62 18.27 2.30
C ARG A 6 -12.82 17.41 2.69
N ILE A 7 -13.42 17.63 3.86
CA ILE A 7 -14.66 16.94 4.28
C ILE A 7 -15.83 17.38 3.43
N ALA A 8 -15.96 18.69 3.17
CA ALA A 8 -17.00 19.23 2.30
C ALA A 8 -16.83 18.74 0.85
N GLN A 9 -15.59 18.73 0.34
CA GLN A 9 -15.28 18.21 -0.98
C GLN A 9 -15.65 16.72 -1.12
N LEU A 10 -15.30 15.89 -0.13
CA LEU A 10 -15.67 14.48 -0.12
C LEU A 10 -17.21 14.31 -0.09
N ALA A 11 -17.92 15.11 0.69
CA ALA A 11 -19.38 15.05 0.78
C ALA A 11 -20.09 15.39 -0.55
N ALA A 12 -19.45 16.20 -1.39
CA ALA A 12 -19.96 16.59 -2.72
C ALA A 12 -19.67 15.56 -3.82
N MET A 13 -18.81 14.55 -3.56
CA MET A 13 -18.48 13.52 -4.55
C MET A 13 -19.67 12.55 -4.78
N PRO A 14 -19.74 11.89 -5.95
CA PRO A 14 -20.73 10.86 -6.22
C PRO A 14 -20.70 9.72 -5.18
N GLU A 15 -21.84 9.09 -4.98
CA GLU A 15 -21.94 7.95 -4.03
C GLU A 15 -21.02 6.80 -4.45
N SER A 16 -20.84 6.55 -5.75
CA SER A 16 -19.89 5.56 -6.29
C SER A 16 -18.44 5.78 -5.85
N VAL A 17 -18.07 6.98 -5.42
CA VAL A 17 -16.76 7.33 -4.87
C VAL A 17 -16.77 7.29 -3.33
N ARG A 18 -17.84 7.81 -2.72
CA ARG A 18 -17.94 7.93 -1.25
C ARG A 18 -18.26 6.62 -0.54
N ALA A 19 -19.00 5.73 -1.21
CA ALA A 19 -19.51 4.49 -0.66
C ALA A 19 -19.73 3.44 -1.78
N PRO A 20 -18.67 3.02 -2.51
CA PRO A 20 -18.78 2.20 -3.71
C PRO A 20 -19.47 0.83 -3.47
N LEU A 21 -19.47 0.35 -2.23
CA LEU A 21 -20.06 -0.94 -1.85
C LEU A 21 -21.47 -0.83 -1.24
N ALA A 22 -22.00 0.38 -1.04
CA ALA A 22 -23.28 0.57 -0.37
C ALA A 22 -24.45 -0.14 -1.08
N ALA A 23 -24.47 -0.09 -2.42
CA ALA A 23 -25.53 -0.73 -3.22
C ALA A 23 -25.58 -2.26 -3.10
N PHE A 24 -24.52 -2.91 -2.60
CA PHE A 24 -24.46 -4.36 -2.43
C PHE A 24 -25.08 -4.85 -1.10
N ALA A 25 -25.39 -3.93 -0.16
CA ALA A 25 -25.99 -4.26 1.14
C ALA A 25 -25.29 -5.45 1.85
N GLY A 26 -23.96 -5.46 1.85
CA GLY A 26 -23.14 -6.52 2.43
C GLY A 26 -22.92 -7.77 1.57
N ALA A 27 -23.60 -7.91 0.43
CA ALA A 27 -23.34 -8.97 -0.53
C ALA A 27 -22.00 -8.75 -1.26
N LYS A 28 -21.42 -9.84 -1.79
CA LYS A 28 -20.19 -9.74 -2.59
C LYS A 28 -20.51 -9.39 -4.04
N PRO A 29 -19.82 -8.42 -4.64
CA PRO A 29 -19.87 -8.19 -6.08
C PRO A 29 -19.40 -9.42 -6.87
N PRO A 30 -19.93 -9.67 -8.10
CA PRO A 30 -19.43 -10.74 -8.95
C PRO A 30 -17.97 -10.50 -9.32
N ALA A 31 -17.14 -11.53 -9.25
CA ALA A 31 -15.72 -11.48 -9.53
C ALA A 31 -15.37 -12.30 -10.79
N PRO A 32 -14.34 -11.91 -11.55
CA PRO A 32 -13.83 -12.72 -12.65
C PRO A 32 -13.02 -13.91 -12.13
N THR A 33 -12.96 -14.97 -12.93
CA THR A 33 -12.32 -16.25 -12.55
C THR A 33 -10.83 -16.11 -12.18
N TRP A 34 -10.12 -15.18 -12.80
CA TRP A 34 -8.71 -14.95 -12.46
C TRP A 34 -8.51 -14.47 -11.02
N PHE A 35 -9.46 -13.65 -10.53
CA PHE A 35 -9.43 -13.10 -9.17
C PHE A 35 -9.70 -14.19 -8.13
N ASP A 36 -10.72 -15.02 -8.36
CA ASP A 36 -11.04 -16.15 -7.49
C ASP A 36 -9.89 -17.16 -7.47
N ALA A 37 -9.29 -17.44 -8.64
CA ALA A 37 -8.12 -18.30 -8.73
C ALA A 37 -6.90 -17.74 -7.97
N ALA A 38 -6.66 -16.43 -8.05
CA ALA A 38 -5.58 -15.80 -7.30
C ALA A 38 -5.83 -15.90 -5.78
N LEU A 39 -7.03 -15.64 -5.30
CA LEU A 39 -7.36 -15.75 -3.87
C LEU A 39 -7.41 -17.20 -3.35
N ALA A 40 -7.54 -18.18 -4.22
CA ALA A 40 -7.44 -19.59 -3.85
C ALA A 40 -6.01 -20.03 -3.52
N ASP A 41 -5.01 -19.37 -4.10
CA ASP A 41 -3.58 -19.53 -3.76
C ASP A 41 -3.25 -18.70 -2.51
N ARG A 42 -3.58 -19.26 -1.36
CA ARG A 42 -3.48 -18.58 -0.06
C ARG A 42 -2.02 -18.38 0.35
N PRO A 43 -1.69 -17.21 0.94
CA PRO A 43 -0.38 -16.99 1.52
C PRO A 43 -0.14 -17.84 2.76
N GLU A 44 1.12 -18.16 3.00
CA GLU A 44 1.58 -18.40 4.34
C GLU A 44 1.53 -17.08 5.12
N ARG A 45 0.83 -17.07 6.27
CA ARG A 45 0.65 -15.88 7.11
C ARG A 45 1.32 -16.08 8.45
N ARG A 46 2.15 -15.14 8.86
CA ARG A 46 2.80 -15.16 10.17
C ARG A 46 3.00 -13.77 10.74
N MET A 47 3.28 -13.71 12.04
CA MET A 47 3.73 -12.50 12.72
C MET A 47 5.24 -12.59 12.96
N ILE A 48 5.94 -11.49 12.74
CA ILE A 48 7.36 -11.36 13.04
C ILE A 48 7.56 -10.25 14.06
N LEU A 49 8.46 -10.47 15.05
CA LEU A 49 8.74 -9.47 16.07
C LEU A 49 9.83 -8.52 15.57
N VAL A 50 9.51 -7.22 15.50
CA VAL A 50 10.42 -6.17 15.06
C VAL A 50 10.38 -5.02 16.06
N GLU A 51 11.49 -4.72 16.72
CA GLU A 51 11.59 -3.60 17.67
C GLU A 51 10.38 -3.55 18.65
N GLY A 52 10.03 -4.71 19.22
CA GLY A 52 8.97 -4.85 20.22
C GLY A 52 7.53 -4.81 19.67
N ALA A 53 7.32 -4.79 18.36
CA ALA A 53 6.00 -4.88 17.74
C ALA A 53 5.89 -6.13 16.84
N ASN A 54 4.74 -6.79 16.86
CA ASN A 54 4.41 -7.87 15.94
C ASN A 54 3.99 -7.29 14.60
N ILE A 55 4.66 -7.68 13.52
CA ILE A 55 4.43 -7.24 12.17
C ILE A 55 3.87 -8.40 11.35
N GLU A 56 2.72 -8.19 10.71
CA GLU A 56 2.06 -9.18 9.86
C GLU A 56 2.82 -9.33 8.55
N LEU A 57 3.12 -10.58 8.19
CA LEU A 57 3.84 -10.97 6.98
C LEU A 57 3.07 -12.07 6.24
N LEU A 58 2.88 -11.87 4.94
CA LEU A 58 2.33 -12.83 4.00
C LEU A 58 3.40 -13.24 3.01
N THR A 59 3.46 -14.53 2.64
CA THR A 59 4.42 -15.02 1.64
C THR A 59 3.79 -15.99 0.65
N TRP A 60 4.29 -15.97 -0.60
CA TRP A 60 3.89 -16.83 -1.70
C TRP A 60 5.12 -17.27 -2.49
N GLY A 61 4.99 -18.35 -3.24
CA GLY A 61 6.04 -18.88 -4.13
C GLY A 61 7.13 -19.64 -3.37
N GLU A 62 8.03 -20.25 -4.12
CA GLU A 62 9.09 -21.10 -3.60
C GLU A 62 10.28 -20.28 -3.09
N ILE A 63 10.86 -20.70 -1.98
CA ILE A 63 12.14 -20.19 -1.47
C ILE A 63 13.24 -20.52 -2.48
N GLY A 64 14.16 -19.58 -2.71
CA GLY A 64 15.23 -19.73 -3.72
C GLY A 64 14.91 -19.12 -5.08
N LYS A 65 13.67 -18.65 -5.30
CA LYS A 65 13.36 -17.75 -6.41
C LYS A 65 13.79 -16.31 -6.07
N PRO A 66 13.98 -15.43 -7.07
CA PRO A 66 14.29 -14.01 -6.83
C PRO A 66 13.26 -13.36 -5.91
N GLY A 67 13.75 -12.62 -4.92
CA GLY A 67 12.91 -12.02 -3.88
C GLY A 67 12.18 -10.74 -4.32
N LEU A 68 10.88 -10.66 -4.02
CA LEU A 68 10.03 -9.50 -4.27
C LEU A 68 9.22 -9.14 -3.02
N LEU A 69 9.40 -7.92 -2.50
CA LEU A 69 8.63 -7.39 -1.37
C LEU A 69 7.65 -6.32 -1.84
N LEU A 70 6.39 -6.47 -1.43
CA LEU A 70 5.29 -5.57 -1.74
C LEU A 70 4.87 -4.77 -0.50
N LEU A 71 4.94 -3.44 -0.58
CA LEU A 71 4.65 -2.52 0.51
C LEU A 71 3.39 -1.70 0.19
N HIS A 72 2.41 -1.75 1.05
CA HIS A 72 1.11 -1.11 0.87
C HIS A 72 1.10 0.38 1.25
N GLY A 73 0.07 1.10 0.81
CA GLY A 73 -0.18 2.50 1.09
C GLY A 73 -0.77 2.78 2.47
N ASN A 74 -1.07 4.06 2.73
CA ASN A 74 -1.64 4.51 4.00
C ASN A 74 -3.03 3.91 4.27
N GLY A 75 -3.21 3.35 5.46
CA GLY A 75 -4.47 2.74 5.90
C GLY A 75 -4.83 1.42 5.20
N ALA A 76 -3.93 0.90 4.34
CA ALA A 76 -4.02 -0.41 3.71
C ALA A 76 -3.37 -1.50 4.59
N HIS A 77 -3.14 -2.67 4.04
CA HIS A 77 -2.49 -3.81 4.71
C HIS A 77 -2.02 -4.84 3.68
N ALA A 78 -1.33 -5.88 4.12
CA ALA A 78 -0.70 -6.88 3.26
C ALA A 78 -1.67 -7.59 2.31
N ASP A 79 -2.93 -7.81 2.71
CA ASP A 79 -3.93 -8.45 1.84
C ASP A 79 -4.31 -7.62 0.59
N TRP A 80 -3.93 -6.34 0.51
CA TRP A 80 -4.08 -5.56 -0.73
C TRP A 80 -3.28 -6.15 -1.90
N TRP A 81 -2.35 -7.05 -1.60
CA TRP A 81 -1.53 -7.74 -2.57
C TRP A 81 -1.96 -9.18 -2.85
N SER A 82 -2.93 -9.74 -2.08
CA SER A 82 -3.29 -11.14 -2.16
C SER A 82 -3.91 -11.58 -3.50
N PHE A 83 -4.47 -10.65 -4.28
CA PHE A 83 -4.98 -10.93 -5.63
C PHE A 83 -3.95 -10.67 -6.73
N ILE A 84 -2.77 -10.14 -6.37
CA ILE A 84 -1.63 -9.84 -7.27
C ILE A 84 -0.49 -10.83 -7.06
N ALA A 85 -0.09 -11.02 -5.80
CA ALA A 85 1.09 -11.78 -5.40
C ALA A 85 1.13 -13.22 -5.98
N PRO A 86 0.04 -13.99 -6.03
CA PRO A 86 0.06 -15.33 -6.60
C PRO A 86 0.49 -15.39 -8.07
N MET A 87 0.14 -14.35 -8.83
CA MET A 87 0.54 -14.29 -10.24
C MET A 87 2.03 -14.00 -10.40
N LEU A 88 2.61 -13.18 -9.51
CA LEU A 88 4.05 -12.91 -9.47
C LEU A 88 4.83 -14.08 -8.87
N ALA A 89 4.23 -14.84 -7.95
CA ALA A 89 4.86 -15.96 -7.26
C ALA A 89 5.20 -17.16 -8.16
N LYS A 90 4.69 -17.17 -9.39
CA LYS A 90 5.12 -18.13 -10.41
C LYS A 90 6.62 -18.01 -10.69
N ASP A 91 7.16 -16.80 -10.66
CA ASP A 91 8.53 -16.48 -11.06
C ASP A 91 9.39 -15.98 -9.88
N TYR A 92 8.75 -15.51 -8.78
CA TYR A 92 9.40 -14.85 -7.65
C TYR A 92 9.03 -15.51 -6.33
N ARG A 93 9.89 -15.39 -5.31
CA ARG A 93 9.51 -15.50 -3.90
C ARG A 93 8.92 -14.15 -3.49
N VAL A 94 7.61 -14.09 -3.28
CA VAL A 94 6.88 -12.85 -3.02
C VAL A 94 6.53 -12.74 -1.54
N ALA A 95 6.74 -11.57 -0.97
CA ALA A 95 6.27 -11.23 0.36
C ALA A 95 5.46 -9.93 0.34
N ALA A 96 4.49 -9.80 1.25
CA ALA A 96 3.81 -8.56 1.55
C ALA A 96 3.69 -8.41 3.07
N MET A 97 3.96 -7.23 3.60
CA MET A 97 3.85 -6.97 5.03
C MET A 97 2.82 -5.89 5.31
N SER A 98 2.22 -5.93 6.48
CA SER A 98 1.45 -4.80 7.02
C SER A 98 2.38 -3.95 7.89
N TRP A 99 2.44 -2.64 7.63
CA TRP A 99 3.19 -1.70 8.46
C TRP A 99 2.70 -1.71 9.91
N SER A 100 3.58 -1.48 10.88
CA SER A 100 3.11 -1.15 12.23
C SER A 100 2.10 0.01 12.16
N GLY A 101 1.03 -0.09 12.94
CA GLY A 101 -0.10 0.84 12.88
C GLY A 101 -1.17 0.50 11.84
N MET A 102 -1.02 -0.57 11.04
CA MET A 102 -1.94 -0.96 9.97
C MET A 102 -2.12 -2.48 9.88
N GLY A 103 -3.23 -2.94 9.32
CA GLY A 103 -3.53 -4.36 9.15
C GLY A 103 -3.56 -5.14 10.44
N GLY A 104 -2.94 -6.33 10.44
CA GLY A 104 -2.78 -7.18 11.62
C GLY A 104 -1.59 -6.81 12.51
N SER A 105 -0.78 -5.82 12.12
CA SER A 105 0.40 -5.41 12.87
C SER A 105 0.08 -4.56 14.11
N ASP A 106 0.95 -4.61 15.10
CA ASP A 106 0.83 -3.82 16.32
C ASP A 106 0.97 -2.32 16.05
N TRP A 107 0.41 -1.51 16.94
CA TRP A 107 0.54 -0.05 16.89
C TRP A 107 1.73 0.41 17.75
N ARG A 108 2.35 1.52 17.36
CA ARG A 108 3.50 2.10 18.06
C ARG A 108 3.20 3.48 18.64
N GLN A 109 4.03 3.93 19.56
CA GLN A 109 3.98 5.29 20.11
C GLN A 109 4.53 6.34 19.14
N THR A 110 5.48 5.93 18.28
CA THR A 110 6.10 6.76 17.24
C THR A 110 6.35 5.93 16.00
N TYR A 111 6.37 6.58 14.84
CA TYR A 111 6.65 5.98 13.55
C TYR A 111 7.72 6.80 12.84
N THR A 112 8.83 6.18 12.42
CA THR A 112 9.94 6.88 11.75
C THR A 112 10.42 6.11 10.52
N GLY A 113 11.11 6.80 9.61
CA GLY A 113 11.72 6.16 8.44
C GLY A 113 12.68 5.02 8.81
N ALA A 114 13.52 5.23 9.83
CA ALA A 114 14.45 4.21 10.32
C ALA A 114 13.71 2.97 10.89
N MET A 115 12.62 3.19 11.62
CA MET A 115 11.81 2.09 12.18
C MET A 115 11.14 1.27 11.07
N PHE A 116 10.55 1.92 10.08
CA PHE A 116 9.97 1.23 8.93
C PHE A 116 11.02 0.50 8.08
N ALA A 117 12.26 1.02 8.01
CA ALA A 117 13.36 0.30 7.38
C ALA A 117 13.68 -1.00 8.11
N GLN A 118 13.66 -1.03 9.46
CA GLN A 118 13.83 -2.27 10.22
C GLN A 118 12.69 -3.27 9.95
N GLU A 119 11.44 -2.79 9.80
CA GLU A 119 10.31 -3.65 9.42
C GLU A 119 10.51 -4.26 8.03
N ILE A 120 10.97 -3.47 7.04
CA ILE A 120 11.33 -3.96 5.70
C ILE A 120 12.40 -5.05 5.79
N PHE A 121 13.52 -4.79 6.49
CA PHE A 121 14.65 -5.74 6.56
C PHE A 121 14.26 -7.02 7.31
N ALA A 122 13.48 -6.91 8.37
CA ALA A 122 12.96 -8.07 9.09
C ALA A 122 12.01 -8.91 8.23
N ALA A 123 11.13 -8.25 7.45
CA ALA A 123 10.24 -8.93 6.50
C ALA A 123 11.03 -9.65 5.39
N MET A 124 12.05 -9.00 4.81
CA MET A 124 12.94 -9.61 3.81
C MET A 124 13.63 -10.86 4.35
N ALA A 125 14.22 -10.77 5.55
CA ALA A 125 14.90 -11.89 6.20
C ALA A 125 13.92 -13.03 6.54
N ALA A 126 12.79 -12.69 7.18
CA ALA A 126 11.77 -13.68 7.55
C ALA A 126 11.14 -14.35 6.34
N ALA A 127 10.92 -13.67 5.23
CA ALA A 127 10.39 -14.22 3.99
C ALA A 127 11.44 -14.97 3.15
N GLU A 128 12.72 -14.97 3.57
CA GLU A 128 13.83 -15.60 2.86
C GLU A 128 13.99 -15.08 1.43
N LEU A 129 13.83 -13.74 1.25
CA LEU A 129 13.87 -13.11 -0.06
C LEU A 129 15.28 -13.00 -0.68
N GLU A 130 16.31 -13.34 0.07
CA GLU A 130 17.72 -13.38 -0.38
C GLU A 130 18.25 -14.83 -0.55
N ALA A 131 17.36 -15.84 -0.55
CA ALA A 131 17.75 -17.25 -0.60
C ALA A 131 18.38 -17.67 -1.94
N ASP A 132 18.16 -16.91 -3.01
CA ASP A 132 18.84 -17.07 -4.31
C ASP A 132 20.24 -16.44 -4.34
N GLY A 133 20.69 -15.83 -3.23
CA GLY A 133 21.98 -15.13 -3.13
C GLY A 133 21.94 -13.70 -3.70
N GLN A 134 20.78 -13.21 -4.14
CA GLN A 134 20.60 -11.85 -4.63
C GLN A 134 19.83 -10.98 -3.63
N LYS A 135 19.96 -9.66 -3.76
CA LYS A 135 19.13 -8.72 -3.00
C LYS A 135 17.71 -8.69 -3.58
N PRO A 136 16.67 -8.48 -2.75
CA PRO A 136 15.31 -8.43 -3.25
C PRO A 136 15.00 -7.10 -3.96
N ILE A 137 13.96 -7.17 -4.79
CA ILE A 137 13.30 -6.00 -5.37
C ILE A 137 12.17 -5.60 -4.42
N VAL A 138 11.99 -4.31 -4.24
CA VAL A 138 10.92 -3.79 -3.37
C VAL A 138 10.02 -2.85 -4.15
N ILE A 139 8.71 -3.09 -4.07
CA ILE A 139 7.67 -2.23 -4.66
C ILE A 139 6.92 -1.55 -3.52
N GLY A 140 6.93 -0.23 -3.48
CA GLY A 140 6.22 0.57 -2.49
C GLY A 140 5.11 1.41 -3.12
N HIS A 141 3.84 1.12 -2.77
CA HIS A 141 2.69 1.90 -3.22
C HIS A 141 2.42 3.07 -2.28
N SER A 142 2.23 4.27 -2.85
CA SER A 142 1.79 5.45 -2.11
C SER A 142 2.68 5.71 -0.87
N PHE A 143 2.10 5.71 0.34
CA PHE A 143 2.85 5.79 1.61
C PHE A 143 3.99 4.77 1.69
N GLY A 144 3.80 3.54 1.18
CA GLY A 144 4.83 2.49 1.20
C GLY A 144 6.09 2.86 0.43
N GLY A 145 5.99 3.78 -0.51
CA GLY A 145 7.15 4.36 -1.21
C GLY A 145 8.00 5.26 -0.32
N PHE A 146 7.46 5.89 0.73
CA PHE A 146 8.23 6.78 1.60
C PHE A 146 9.30 6.01 2.41
N PRO A 147 8.94 4.94 3.17
CA PRO A 147 9.96 4.09 3.76
C PRO A 147 10.89 3.42 2.74
N LEU A 148 10.38 3.09 1.54
CA LEU A 148 11.23 2.54 0.49
C LEU A 148 12.27 3.56 -0.01
N MET A 149 11.89 4.84 -0.18
CA MET A 149 12.85 5.92 -0.50
C MET A 149 13.92 6.04 0.59
N TYR A 150 13.53 5.94 1.87
CA TYR A 150 14.48 5.92 2.98
C TYR A 150 15.47 4.76 2.86
N CYS A 151 14.99 3.53 2.63
CA CYS A 151 15.85 2.37 2.43
C CYS A 151 16.77 2.55 1.22
N ALA A 152 16.24 2.99 0.07
CA ALA A 152 17.02 3.17 -1.16
C ALA A 152 18.08 4.27 -1.04
N ALA A 153 17.86 5.27 -0.19
CA ALA A 153 18.81 6.35 0.05
C ALA A 153 19.84 6.04 1.14
N ARG A 154 19.44 5.35 2.23
CA ARG A 154 20.30 5.10 3.40
C ARG A 154 20.90 3.71 3.45
N HIS A 155 20.31 2.75 2.73
CA HIS A 155 20.69 1.34 2.70
C HIS A 155 20.58 0.75 1.27
N PRO A 156 21.11 1.43 0.22
CA PRO A 156 20.96 0.98 -1.16
C PRO A 156 21.55 -0.42 -1.41
N GLU A 157 22.57 -0.80 -0.65
CA GLU A 157 23.21 -2.12 -0.71
C GLU A 157 22.29 -3.28 -0.28
N ARG A 158 21.16 -2.99 0.34
CA ARG A 158 20.16 -3.97 0.76
C ARG A 158 19.11 -4.27 -0.32
N LEU A 159 19.10 -3.49 -1.40
CA LEU A 159 18.08 -3.57 -2.44
C LEU A 159 18.72 -3.87 -3.80
N ARG A 160 18.13 -4.79 -4.56
CA ARG A 160 18.47 -4.98 -5.98
C ARG A 160 17.86 -3.87 -6.83
N ALA A 161 16.63 -3.46 -6.54
CA ALA A 161 15.94 -2.34 -7.17
C ALA A 161 14.77 -1.86 -6.31
N ALA A 162 14.36 -0.59 -6.50
CA ALA A 162 13.20 0.03 -5.88
C ALA A 162 12.18 0.48 -6.94
N ILE A 163 10.91 0.10 -6.79
CA ILE A 163 9.80 0.57 -7.63
C ILE A 163 8.88 1.43 -6.78
N LEU A 164 8.83 2.73 -7.06
CA LEU A 164 7.94 3.67 -6.42
C LEU A 164 6.63 3.71 -7.20
N LEU A 165 5.60 3.01 -6.68
CA LEU A 165 4.30 2.88 -7.30
C LEU A 165 3.37 3.98 -6.78
N ASP A 166 3.09 4.97 -7.61
CA ASP A 166 2.23 6.12 -7.31
C ASP A 166 2.54 6.79 -5.95
N SER A 167 3.83 6.94 -5.67
CA SER A 167 4.37 7.50 -4.41
C SER A 167 4.84 8.91 -4.67
N SER A 168 3.93 9.86 -4.63
CA SER A 168 4.17 11.25 -5.01
C SER A 168 5.03 12.00 -3.98
N VAL A 169 6.05 12.69 -4.46
CA VAL A 169 6.82 13.68 -3.70
C VAL A 169 6.59 15.05 -4.32
N GLN A 170 5.90 15.91 -3.60
CA GLN A 170 5.55 17.23 -4.10
C GLN A 170 6.69 18.25 -3.95
N PRO A 171 6.74 19.28 -4.81
CA PRO A 171 7.64 20.40 -4.63
C PRO A 171 7.54 21.02 -3.23
N PRO A 172 8.62 21.61 -2.70
CA PRO A 172 8.67 22.13 -1.33
C PRO A 172 7.61 23.18 -1.00
N ASP A 173 7.17 23.96 -1.96
CA ASP A 173 6.14 24.98 -1.85
C ASP A 173 4.71 24.41 -1.81
N LYS A 174 4.54 23.16 -2.28
CA LYS A 174 3.25 22.43 -2.32
C LYS A 174 3.20 21.24 -1.37
N ARG A 175 4.10 21.17 -0.40
CA ARG A 175 4.17 20.01 0.52
C ARG A 175 2.83 19.65 1.12
N TRP A 176 2.49 18.40 0.97
CA TRP A 176 1.32 17.80 1.58
C TRP A 176 1.40 17.85 3.11
N LYS A 177 0.32 18.33 3.75
CA LYS A 177 0.27 18.53 5.21
C LYS A 177 -0.26 17.31 5.98
N GLY A 178 -0.27 16.16 5.36
CA GLY A 178 -0.86 14.94 5.93
C GLY A 178 -2.37 14.82 5.66
N PRO A 179 -2.99 13.67 5.98
CA PRO A 179 -4.43 13.51 5.90
C PRO A 179 -5.14 14.41 6.91
N PRO A 180 -6.46 14.64 6.74
CA PRO A 180 -7.25 15.34 7.75
C PRO A 180 -7.08 14.68 9.11
N PRO A 181 -7.01 15.48 10.21
CA PRO A 181 -6.96 14.93 11.56
C PRO A 181 -8.15 13.99 11.80
N ARG A 182 -7.88 12.85 12.39
CA ARG A 182 -8.89 11.86 12.76
C ARG A 182 -9.17 11.95 14.27
N GLY A 183 -10.32 11.43 14.69
CA GLY A 183 -10.62 11.25 16.11
C GLY A 183 -9.64 10.30 16.81
N PRO A 184 -9.69 10.19 18.14
CA PRO A 184 -8.76 9.37 18.92
C PRO A 184 -8.92 7.86 18.65
N ALA A 185 -10.08 7.43 18.18
CA ALA A 185 -10.39 6.04 17.86
C ALA A 185 -11.12 5.91 16.52
N ASN A 186 -11.02 4.76 15.89
CA ASN A 186 -11.85 4.42 14.75
C ASN A 186 -13.28 4.13 15.23
N ARG A 187 -14.27 4.52 14.43
CA ARG A 187 -15.67 4.20 14.67
C ARG A 187 -15.87 2.67 14.67
N VAL A 188 -16.71 2.18 15.59
CA VAL A 188 -17.23 0.82 15.57
C VAL A 188 -18.62 0.84 14.92
N TYR A 189 -18.84 -0.02 13.97
CA TYR A 189 -20.09 -0.20 13.22
C TYR A 189 -20.84 -1.41 13.77
N ALA A 190 -22.16 -1.33 13.88
CA ALA A 190 -22.98 -2.41 14.46
C ALA A 190 -22.99 -3.67 13.61
N SER A 191 -22.83 -3.56 12.29
CA SER A 191 -22.81 -4.70 11.38
C SER A 191 -21.69 -4.59 10.34
N LEU A 192 -21.34 -5.74 9.74
CA LEU A 192 -20.41 -5.79 8.60
C LEU A 192 -20.97 -5.02 7.41
N GLU A 193 -22.27 -5.10 7.15
CA GLU A 193 -22.95 -4.35 6.09
C GLU A 193 -22.78 -2.85 6.27
N GLU A 194 -23.04 -2.31 7.48
CA GLU A 194 -22.84 -0.90 7.77
C GLU A 194 -21.38 -0.47 7.53
N ALA A 195 -20.42 -1.28 8.00
CA ALA A 195 -19.00 -1.00 7.82
C ALA A 195 -18.60 -0.97 6.34
N LEU A 196 -19.03 -1.97 5.56
CA LEU A 196 -18.76 -2.05 4.12
C LEU A 196 -19.40 -0.88 3.35
N GLY A 197 -20.60 -0.45 3.72
CA GLY A 197 -21.27 0.72 3.16
C GLY A 197 -20.55 2.05 3.45
N ARG A 198 -19.52 2.05 4.31
CA ARG A 198 -18.66 3.21 4.60
C ARG A 198 -17.26 3.11 4.01
N PHE A 199 -16.96 1.99 3.35
CA PHE A 199 -15.68 1.84 2.67
C PHE A 199 -15.54 2.85 1.53
N ARG A 200 -14.35 3.40 1.40
CA ARG A 200 -13.92 4.20 0.25
C ARG A 200 -12.41 4.16 0.12
N LEU A 201 -11.93 4.37 -1.06
CA LEU A 201 -10.50 4.55 -1.32
C LEU A 201 -10.01 5.92 -0.80
N ALA A 202 -8.75 6.02 -0.47
CA ALA A 202 -8.11 7.25 0.00
C ALA A 202 -6.71 7.41 -0.63
N PRO A 203 -6.50 8.41 -1.51
CA PRO A 203 -7.43 9.48 -1.87
C PRO A 203 -8.72 8.96 -2.52
N PRO A 204 -9.82 9.76 -2.46
CA PRO A 204 -11.08 9.38 -3.09
C PRO A 204 -10.92 9.24 -4.59
N GLN A 205 -11.34 8.12 -5.14
CA GLN A 205 -11.39 7.82 -6.57
C GLN A 205 -12.55 6.88 -6.88
N GLY A 206 -12.94 6.78 -8.13
CA GLY A 206 -13.84 5.75 -8.61
C GLY A 206 -13.21 4.35 -8.50
N CYS A 207 -14.03 3.32 -8.60
CA CYS A 207 -13.57 1.94 -8.64
C CYS A 207 -14.53 1.11 -9.51
N GLU A 208 -14.04 0.60 -10.62
CA GLU A 208 -14.81 -0.30 -11.49
C GLU A 208 -14.72 -1.75 -11.03
N ASN A 209 -13.58 -2.15 -10.44
CA ASN A 209 -13.32 -3.49 -9.92
C ASN A 209 -13.88 -3.66 -8.49
N LEU A 210 -15.20 -3.55 -8.34
CA LEU A 210 -15.88 -3.57 -7.04
C LEU A 210 -15.63 -4.86 -6.25
N TYR A 211 -15.34 -5.99 -6.91
CA TYR A 211 -14.95 -7.24 -6.27
C TYR A 211 -13.59 -7.11 -5.54
N ILE A 212 -12.65 -6.30 -6.06
CA ILE A 212 -11.38 -5.98 -5.38
C ILE A 212 -11.67 -5.07 -4.20
N ALA A 213 -12.48 -4.02 -4.40
CA ALA A 213 -12.86 -3.09 -3.34
C ALA A 213 -13.55 -3.82 -2.17
N ASP A 214 -14.46 -4.76 -2.44
CA ASP A 214 -15.14 -5.60 -1.43
C ASP A 214 -14.15 -6.48 -0.66
N TYR A 215 -13.24 -7.15 -1.37
CA TYR A 215 -12.20 -7.97 -0.74
C TYR A 215 -11.32 -7.14 0.21
N ILE A 216 -10.83 -6.00 -0.27
CA ILE A 216 -10.02 -5.06 0.52
C ILE A 216 -10.82 -4.55 1.72
N ALA A 217 -12.07 -4.13 1.54
CA ALA A 217 -12.90 -3.62 2.62
C ALA A 217 -13.10 -4.68 3.73
N ARG A 218 -13.46 -5.91 3.36
CA ARG A 218 -13.66 -7.01 4.32
C ARG A 218 -12.39 -7.36 5.07
N THR A 219 -11.25 -7.42 4.38
CA THR A 219 -9.96 -7.74 5.00
C THR A 219 -9.38 -6.57 5.80
N SER A 220 -9.89 -5.34 5.61
CA SER A 220 -9.54 -4.13 6.39
C SER A 220 -10.31 -4.01 7.71
N LEU A 221 -11.28 -4.88 7.97
CA LEU A 221 -12.12 -4.84 9.16
C LEU A 221 -11.74 -5.92 10.17
N LYS A 222 -11.93 -5.61 11.45
CA LYS A 222 -11.82 -6.56 12.57
C LYS A 222 -12.98 -6.39 13.54
N PRO A 223 -13.35 -7.46 14.29
CA PRO A 223 -14.30 -7.32 15.40
C PRO A 223 -13.80 -6.31 16.44
N ALA A 224 -14.73 -5.56 17.01
CA ALA A 224 -14.49 -4.66 18.14
C ALA A 224 -15.75 -4.56 19.00
N PRO A 225 -15.61 -4.36 20.33
CA PRO A 225 -16.77 -4.18 21.20
C PRO A 225 -17.54 -2.91 20.81
N LEU A 226 -18.87 -2.99 20.83
CA LEU A 226 -19.74 -1.83 20.68
C LEU A 226 -19.62 -0.90 21.89
N GLU A 227 -19.71 0.42 21.66
CA GLU A 227 -19.55 1.44 22.73
C GLU A 227 -20.55 1.31 23.85
N ASP A 228 -21.78 0.83 23.56
CA ASP A 228 -22.86 0.61 24.52
C ASP A 228 -22.76 -0.74 25.27
N GLY A 229 -21.74 -1.55 24.97
CA GLY A 229 -21.52 -2.84 25.58
C GLY A 229 -22.50 -3.95 25.12
N SER A 230 -23.36 -3.69 24.12
CA SER A 230 -24.41 -4.62 23.69
C SER A 230 -23.87 -5.83 22.90
N GLY A 231 -22.58 -5.85 22.53
CA GLY A 231 -21.98 -6.94 21.77
C GLY A 231 -20.73 -6.57 20.98
N GLN A 232 -20.52 -7.29 19.88
CA GLN A 232 -19.41 -7.09 18.96
C GLN A 232 -19.90 -6.42 17.67
N GLY A 233 -19.15 -5.42 17.22
CA GLY A 233 -19.30 -4.77 15.93
C GLY A 233 -18.02 -4.90 15.11
N TRP A 234 -17.80 -3.97 14.17
CA TRP A 234 -16.70 -3.97 13.23
C TRP A 234 -15.98 -2.63 13.21
N THR A 235 -14.64 -2.65 13.17
CA THR A 235 -13.82 -1.44 13.07
C THR A 235 -12.67 -1.62 12.09
N TRP A 236 -12.07 -0.51 11.64
CA TRP A 236 -10.95 -0.52 10.69
C TRP A 236 -9.63 -0.89 11.36
N LYS A 237 -8.77 -1.61 10.64
CA LYS A 237 -7.46 -2.10 11.08
C LYS A 237 -6.34 -1.07 10.85
N PHE A 238 -6.47 0.16 11.32
CA PHE A 238 -5.37 1.13 11.26
C PHE A 238 -5.37 2.06 12.48
N ASP A 239 -4.20 2.55 12.88
CA ASP A 239 -4.05 3.57 13.92
C ASP A 239 -4.54 4.93 13.38
N PRO A 240 -5.67 5.47 13.86
CA PRO A 240 -6.20 6.75 13.37
C PRO A 240 -5.28 7.93 13.70
N GLN A 241 -4.37 7.76 14.65
CA GLN A 241 -3.44 8.79 15.10
C GLN A 241 -2.02 8.65 14.52
N MET A 242 -1.77 7.67 13.64
CA MET A 242 -0.44 7.37 13.09
C MET A 242 0.26 8.64 12.57
N TRP A 243 -0.45 9.49 11.83
CA TRP A 243 0.13 10.70 11.25
C TRP A 243 0.55 11.75 12.28
N GLY A 244 -0.09 11.80 13.43
CA GLY A 244 0.33 12.67 14.54
C GLY A 244 1.57 12.18 15.28
N LYS A 245 1.97 10.93 15.02
CA LYS A 245 3.12 10.23 15.62
C LYS A 245 4.23 9.96 14.59
N PHE A 246 4.04 10.36 13.34
CA PHE A 246 4.91 10.03 12.21
C PHE A 246 5.95 11.13 11.98
N ALA A 247 7.20 10.73 11.85
CA ALA A 247 8.32 11.58 11.46
C ALA A 247 9.15 10.92 10.36
N MET A 248 9.41 11.66 9.30
CA MET A 248 10.23 11.23 8.16
C MET A 248 11.19 12.34 7.77
N GLU A 249 12.34 11.97 7.20
CA GLU A 249 13.25 12.89 6.54
C GLU A 249 12.61 13.54 5.30
N ASP A 250 13.25 14.59 4.79
CA ASP A 250 12.79 15.25 3.56
C ASP A 250 12.81 14.29 2.37
N LEU A 251 11.61 13.98 1.83
CA LEU A 251 11.45 13.01 0.75
C LEU A 251 12.16 13.44 -0.54
N GLY A 252 12.24 14.75 -0.83
CA GLY A 252 12.97 15.25 -1.98
C GLY A 252 14.47 15.00 -1.87
N GLY A 253 15.04 15.15 -0.66
CA GLY A 253 16.43 14.78 -0.38
C GLY A 253 16.65 13.27 -0.53
N LEU A 254 15.74 12.45 0.00
CA LEU A 254 15.83 11.00 -0.14
C LEU A 254 15.81 10.55 -1.61
N LEU A 255 14.97 11.15 -2.47
CA LEU A 255 14.95 10.83 -3.90
C LEU A 255 16.32 11.05 -4.57
N LYS A 256 17.03 12.12 -4.22
CA LYS A 256 18.37 12.44 -4.73
C LYS A 256 19.43 11.44 -4.29
N ASP A 257 19.30 10.96 -3.06
CA ASP A 257 20.30 10.10 -2.42
C ASP A 257 20.16 8.62 -2.83
N MET A 258 19.11 8.25 -3.58
CA MET A 258 18.93 6.87 -4.05
C MET A 258 20.00 6.48 -5.06
N THR A 259 20.69 5.35 -4.85
CA THR A 259 21.77 4.87 -5.73
C THR A 259 21.51 3.47 -6.31
N CYS A 260 20.55 2.71 -5.78
CA CYS A 260 20.10 1.47 -6.42
C CYS A 260 19.29 1.76 -7.70
N PRO A 261 19.08 0.78 -8.60
CA PRO A 261 18.15 0.92 -9.72
C PRO A 261 16.75 1.32 -9.26
N VAL A 262 16.17 2.38 -9.87
CA VAL A 262 14.86 2.93 -9.48
C VAL A 262 13.90 2.93 -10.66
N ALA A 263 12.63 2.66 -10.41
CA ALA A 263 11.54 2.99 -11.32
C ALA A 263 10.47 3.84 -10.62
N LEU A 264 9.93 4.80 -11.36
CA LEU A 264 8.69 5.47 -11.05
C LEU A 264 7.58 4.83 -11.88
N MET A 265 6.59 4.27 -11.23
CA MET A 265 5.41 3.69 -11.86
C MET A 265 4.17 4.39 -11.30
N TRP A 266 3.22 4.80 -12.15
CA TRP A 266 2.05 5.53 -11.69
C TRP A 266 0.83 5.30 -12.58
N GLY A 267 -0.35 5.61 -12.06
CA GLY A 267 -1.58 5.65 -12.85
C GLY A 267 -1.62 6.92 -13.72
N GLU A 268 -1.88 6.77 -15.01
CA GLU A 268 -1.93 7.88 -15.96
C GLU A 268 -2.90 9.00 -15.53
N ARG A 269 -3.99 8.61 -14.85
CA ARG A 269 -5.01 9.54 -14.34
C ARG A 269 -4.83 9.92 -12.87
N SER A 270 -3.73 9.50 -12.24
CA SER A 270 -3.49 9.79 -10.82
C SER A 270 -3.41 11.29 -10.52
N GLY A 271 -4.34 11.78 -9.73
CA GLY A 271 -4.32 13.17 -9.26
C GLY A 271 -3.15 13.51 -8.35
N LEU A 272 -2.40 12.52 -7.84
CA LEU A 272 -1.20 12.73 -7.02
C LEU A 272 0.06 12.85 -7.87
N MET A 273 0.06 12.33 -9.10
CA MET A 273 1.20 12.31 -10.02
C MET A 273 1.00 13.29 -11.19
N GLY A 274 0.33 14.42 -10.94
CA GLY A 274 0.15 15.47 -11.96
C GLY A 274 1.49 15.98 -12.51
N GLU A 275 1.42 16.65 -13.65
CA GLU A 275 2.59 17.08 -14.45
C GLU A 275 3.68 17.76 -13.62
N GLU A 276 3.32 18.68 -12.73
CA GLU A 276 4.26 19.43 -11.89
C GLU A 276 4.95 18.55 -10.85
N THR A 277 4.18 17.63 -10.21
CA THR A 277 4.73 16.65 -9.25
C THR A 277 5.71 15.72 -9.96
N LEU A 278 5.33 15.20 -11.13
CA LEU A 278 6.17 14.32 -11.92
C LEU A 278 7.44 15.04 -12.39
N ALA A 279 7.32 16.27 -12.91
CA ALA A 279 8.47 17.07 -13.32
C ALA A 279 9.45 17.33 -12.15
N TYR A 280 8.92 17.64 -10.95
CA TYR A 280 9.74 17.77 -9.75
C TYR A 280 10.44 16.46 -9.41
N MET A 281 9.72 15.35 -9.31
CA MET A 281 10.32 14.05 -9.00
C MET A 281 11.41 13.67 -10.00
N LEU A 282 11.18 13.88 -11.30
CA LEU A 282 12.15 13.63 -12.36
C LEU A 282 13.43 14.47 -12.21
N SER A 283 13.32 15.66 -11.65
CA SER A 283 14.49 16.51 -11.36
C SER A 283 15.28 16.04 -10.13
N GLN A 284 14.71 15.15 -9.31
CA GLN A 284 15.35 14.67 -8.07
C GLN A 284 15.90 13.25 -8.20
N VAL A 285 15.25 12.35 -8.98
CA VAL A 285 15.67 10.95 -9.09
C VAL A 285 16.93 10.77 -9.96
N PRO A 286 17.68 9.66 -9.80
CA PRO A 286 18.81 9.34 -10.65
C PRO A 286 18.45 9.35 -12.15
N PRO A 287 19.31 9.83 -13.05
CA PRO A 287 19.02 9.91 -14.50
C PRO A 287 18.66 8.59 -15.18
N ALA A 288 19.11 7.45 -14.61
CA ALA A 288 18.82 6.11 -15.13
C ALA A 288 17.45 5.56 -14.66
N THR A 289 16.66 6.36 -13.93
CA THR A 289 15.34 5.95 -13.43
C THR A 289 14.40 5.56 -14.58
N ARG A 290 13.78 4.41 -14.47
CA ARG A 290 12.78 3.93 -15.43
C ARG A 290 11.42 4.55 -15.14
N LEU A 291 10.65 4.84 -16.19
CA LEU A 291 9.36 5.51 -16.09
C LEU A 291 8.27 4.62 -16.71
N VAL A 292 7.20 4.36 -15.95
CA VAL A 292 6.10 3.49 -16.39
C VAL A 292 4.77 4.12 -16.00
N ALA A 293 4.04 4.66 -16.96
CA ALA A 293 2.65 5.07 -16.77
C ALA A 293 1.72 3.87 -17.07
N ILE A 294 0.76 3.61 -16.19
CA ILE A 294 -0.27 2.58 -16.40
C ILE A 294 -1.52 3.27 -16.94
N PRO A 295 -1.91 2.98 -18.19
CA PRO A 295 -3.11 3.59 -18.79
C PRO A 295 -4.37 3.30 -17.99
N ASP A 296 -5.31 4.24 -18.01
CA ASP A 296 -6.63 4.12 -17.37
C ASP A 296 -6.61 3.79 -15.87
N ALA A 297 -5.50 4.03 -15.18
CA ALA A 297 -5.39 3.87 -13.74
C ALA A 297 -5.33 5.23 -13.04
N ASP A 298 -6.03 5.33 -11.90
CA ASP A 298 -5.88 6.40 -10.92
C ASP A 298 -4.80 6.02 -9.90
N HIS A 299 -4.83 6.59 -8.69
CA HIS A 299 -3.83 6.36 -7.64
C HIS A 299 -3.66 4.89 -7.22
N HIS A 300 -4.76 4.14 -7.15
CA HIS A 300 -4.73 2.74 -6.72
C HIS A 300 -4.56 1.80 -7.92
N VAL A 301 -3.42 1.92 -8.59
CA VAL A 301 -3.07 1.22 -9.86
C VAL A 301 -3.39 -0.27 -9.82
N MET A 302 -3.06 -0.96 -8.72
CA MET A 302 -3.29 -2.38 -8.55
C MET A 302 -4.79 -2.75 -8.43
N ILE A 303 -5.64 -1.77 -8.10
CA ILE A 303 -7.10 -1.95 -8.03
C ILE A 303 -7.72 -1.68 -9.40
N ASP A 304 -7.28 -0.59 -10.06
CA ASP A 304 -7.86 -0.14 -11.33
C ASP A 304 -7.44 -1.04 -12.49
N GLN A 305 -6.15 -1.35 -12.59
CA GLN A 305 -5.54 -2.08 -13.69
C GLN A 305 -4.63 -3.23 -13.21
N PRO A 306 -5.16 -4.22 -12.45
CA PRO A 306 -4.36 -5.26 -11.81
C PRO A 306 -3.51 -6.07 -12.77
N LEU A 307 -4.06 -6.47 -13.93
CA LEU A 307 -3.34 -7.30 -14.90
C LEU A 307 -2.31 -6.49 -15.70
N ALA A 308 -2.62 -5.24 -16.04
CA ALA A 308 -1.66 -4.33 -16.68
C ALA A 308 -0.50 -4.02 -15.73
N PHE A 309 -0.77 -3.80 -14.44
CA PHE A 309 0.25 -3.63 -13.42
C PHE A 309 1.21 -4.84 -13.35
N ILE A 310 0.68 -6.07 -13.30
CA ILE A 310 1.51 -7.30 -13.29
C ILE A 310 2.37 -7.39 -14.55
N GLY A 311 1.79 -7.12 -15.72
CA GLY A 311 2.50 -7.10 -16.99
C GLY A 311 3.62 -6.07 -17.02
N ALA A 312 3.36 -4.87 -16.53
CA ALA A 312 4.35 -3.79 -16.43
C ALA A 312 5.48 -4.12 -15.45
N VAL A 313 5.17 -4.70 -14.28
CA VAL A 313 6.19 -5.17 -13.32
C VAL A 313 7.08 -6.21 -13.98
N ARG A 314 6.52 -7.26 -14.59
CA ARG A 314 7.31 -8.29 -15.29
C ARG A 314 8.19 -7.72 -16.40
N GLY A 315 7.63 -6.83 -17.23
CA GLY A 315 8.39 -6.17 -18.30
C GLY A 315 9.55 -5.34 -17.77
N LEU A 316 9.32 -4.61 -16.64
CA LEU A 316 10.36 -3.82 -16.00
C LEU A 316 11.46 -4.68 -15.39
N LEU A 317 11.10 -5.77 -14.71
CA LEU A 317 12.07 -6.70 -14.12
C LEU A 317 12.90 -7.41 -15.19
N ALA A 318 12.28 -7.86 -16.29
CA ALA A 318 12.98 -8.40 -17.43
C ALA A 318 13.96 -7.40 -18.07
N ALA A 319 13.57 -6.12 -18.17
CA ALA A 319 14.43 -5.05 -18.69
C ALA A 319 15.61 -4.69 -17.76
N TRP A 320 15.57 -5.09 -16.51
CA TRP A 320 16.69 -5.00 -15.56
C TRP A 320 17.53 -6.29 -15.51
N GLU A 321 17.20 -7.31 -16.33
CA GLU A 321 17.84 -8.62 -16.31
C GLU A 321 17.73 -9.31 -14.93
N ILE A 322 16.55 -9.22 -14.34
CA ILE A 322 16.23 -9.73 -12.99
C ILE A 322 15.30 -10.93 -13.08
#